data_8f87c8d6a8f77c422a5519d84647f888
#
_entry.id   8f87c8d6a8f77c422a5519d84647f888
#
_cell.length_a   1.000
_cell.length_b   1.000
_cell.length_c   1.000
_cell.angle_alpha   90.00
_cell.angle_beta   90.00
_cell.angle_gamma   90.00
#
_symmetry.space_group_name_H-M   'P 1'
#
loop_
_entity.id
_entity.type
_entity.pdbx_description
1 polymer ?
#
loop_
_entity_poly.entity_id
_entity_poly.type
_entity_poly.pdbx_seq_one_letter_code
_entity_poly.pdbx_strand_id
1 'polypeptide(L)'
;MAELMGRDGTWTFDGEVIRIVPGSERGVHKLRQYLGEFTVPLAAVAKIAYEPARKGGRLRLRLRDGADPLLQVTSGSLPDDASPYQVTVDPGRADVAEYFVDTVRQALTLEQIPDGPTDRYLLPGPPVPLTAAGVDGIATFDGERVHLEWRWNTSETKRRWGPRDFTLTGLEAVEWQAPSGLESGYLRFRLYGAAEQPAPERDPNSLELWGFKKESGTTALLAAAVAVRLPHPSAGPPQARTAGLPQTDTAEILAAAAATAPPAALAPPTGSAPTGSAPTGNAPTGNAPTGKAPAATAPAATASAADDDHDALLRRLRELGELRRDGILTEEEFTSTKAAILARFHPAG
;
A
#
# COMPACT_ATOMS: atom_id res chain seq x y z
N MET A 1 -31.32 -15.99 7.86
CA MET A 1 -29.95 -15.97 8.46
C MET A 1 -29.32 -17.33 8.24
N ALA A 2 -28.15 -17.40 7.64
CA ALA A 2 -27.39 -18.63 7.44
C ALA A 2 -26.08 -18.55 8.27
N GLU A 3 -25.66 -19.70 8.85
CA GLU A 3 -24.45 -19.79 9.65
C GLU A 3 -23.65 -21.02 9.26
N LEU A 4 -22.33 -20.84 9.12
CA LEU A 4 -21.36 -21.90 8.87
C LEU A 4 -20.24 -21.82 9.88
N MET A 5 -20.14 -22.81 10.77
CA MET A 5 -19.02 -23.01 11.67
C MET A 5 -18.01 -23.93 11.00
N GLY A 6 -16.88 -23.39 10.64
CA GLY A 6 -15.73 -24.14 10.10
C GLY A 6 -14.63 -24.33 11.13
N ARG A 7 -13.57 -25.06 10.74
CA ARG A 7 -12.44 -25.37 11.61
C ARG A 7 -11.61 -24.14 11.98
N ASP A 8 -11.53 -23.19 11.08
CA ASP A 8 -10.64 -22.02 11.17
C ASP A 8 -11.41 -20.68 11.22
N GLY A 9 -12.73 -20.74 11.48
CA GLY A 9 -13.58 -19.57 11.67
C GLY A 9 -15.06 -19.85 11.53
N THR A 10 -15.87 -18.86 11.87
CA THR A 10 -17.35 -18.91 11.74
C THR A 10 -17.80 -17.79 10.82
N TRP A 11 -18.68 -18.13 9.88
CA TRP A 11 -19.30 -17.19 8.95
C TRP A 11 -20.80 -17.15 9.18
N THR A 12 -21.37 -15.95 9.24
CA THR A 12 -22.83 -15.75 9.33
C THR A 12 -23.28 -14.80 8.23
N PHE A 13 -24.44 -15.05 7.66
CA PHE A 13 -25.06 -14.21 6.65
C PHE A 13 -26.49 -13.86 7.06
N ASP A 14 -26.80 -12.58 7.13
CA ASP A 14 -28.11 -12.06 7.55
C ASP A 14 -29.02 -11.63 6.38
N GLY A 15 -28.51 -11.62 5.16
CA GLY A 15 -29.15 -11.14 3.95
C GLY A 15 -28.47 -9.95 3.31
N GLU A 16 -27.75 -9.14 4.09
CA GLU A 16 -27.07 -7.93 3.64
C GLU A 16 -25.55 -8.02 3.78
N VAL A 17 -25.07 -8.64 4.87
CA VAL A 17 -23.63 -8.74 5.16
C VAL A 17 -23.23 -10.17 5.53
N ILE A 18 -22.02 -10.55 5.14
CA ILE A 18 -21.35 -11.75 5.62
C ILE A 18 -20.42 -11.32 6.75
N ARG A 19 -20.71 -11.75 7.97
CA ARG A 19 -19.85 -11.56 9.13
C ARG A 19 -18.87 -12.73 9.21
N ILE A 20 -17.58 -12.42 9.32
CA ILE A 20 -16.49 -13.39 9.38
C ILE A 20 -15.78 -13.23 10.73
N VAL A 21 -15.76 -14.32 11.50
CA VAL A 21 -15.07 -14.41 12.77
C VAL A 21 -13.97 -15.46 12.62
N PRO A 22 -12.69 -15.09 12.57
CA PRO A 22 -11.60 -16.06 12.49
C PRO A 22 -11.49 -16.88 13.76
N GLY A 23 -11.07 -18.14 13.62
CA GLY A 23 -10.78 -18.99 14.76
C GLY A 23 -9.52 -18.52 15.52
N SER A 24 -9.42 -18.90 16.80
CA SER A 24 -8.25 -18.59 17.65
C SER A 24 -7.24 -19.74 17.72
N GLU A 25 -7.51 -20.86 17.06
CA GLU A 25 -6.68 -22.05 17.10
C GLU A 25 -5.27 -21.79 16.51
N ARG A 26 -4.27 -22.57 16.98
CA ARG A 26 -2.87 -22.43 16.52
C ARG A 26 -2.68 -22.62 15.01
N GLY A 27 -3.60 -23.32 14.34
CA GLY A 27 -3.59 -23.54 12.90
C GLY A 27 -4.12 -22.37 12.05
N VAL A 28 -4.73 -21.36 12.67
CA VAL A 28 -5.24 -20.18 11.97
C VAL A 28 -4.11 -19.19 11.73
N HIS A 29 -3.97 -18.73 10.48
CA HIS A 29 -2.90 -17.79 10.13
C HIS A 29 -2.99 -16.49 10.92
N LYS A 30 -1.84 -15.94 11.33
CA LYS A 30 -1.77 -14.76 12.20
C LYS A 30 -2.43 -13.53 11.60
N LEU A 31 -2.34 -13.31 10.29
CA LEU A 31 -3.04 -12.21 9.61
C LEU A 31 -4.53 -12.24 9.91
N ARG A 32 -5.17 -13.41 9.81
CA ARG A 32 -6.61 -13.56 10.08
C ARG A 32 -6.94 -13.28 11.55
N GLN A 33 -6.09 -13.74 12.48
CA GLN A 33 -6.26 -13.45 13.90
C GLN A 33 -6.11 -11.97 14.23
N TYR A 34 -5.14 -11.27 13.63
CA TYR A 34 -4.93 -9.84 13.81
C TYR A 34 -6.02 -8.99 13.15
N LEU A 35 -6.54 -9.42 12.00
CA LEU A 35 -7.68 -8.76 11.37
C LEU A 35 -8.92 -8.83 12.28
N GLY A 36 -9.06 -9.94 13.04
CA GLY A 36 -10.18 -10.15 13.94
C GLY A 36 -11.49 -10.34 13.20
N GLU A 37 -12.57 -10.03 13.87
CA GLU A 37 -13.92 -10.05 13.30
C GLU A 37 -14.13 -8.88 12.37
N PHE A 38 -14.72 -9.14 11.21
CA PHE A 38 -15.09 -8.10 10.24
C PHE A 38 -16.34 -8.52 9.43
N THR A 39 -16.92 -7.56 8.74
CA THR A 39 -18.09 -7.76 7.89
C THR A 39 -17.79 -7.46 6.44
N VAL A 40 -18.37 -8.26 5.55
CA VAL A 40 -18.30 -8.10 4.10
C VAL A 40 -19.70 -7.76 3.62
N PRO A 41 -19.97 -6.55 3.14
CA PRO A 41 -21.27 -6.21 2.58
C PRO A 41 -21.51 -7.01 1.29
N LEU A 42 -22.75 -7.41 1.05
CA LEU A 42 -23.12 -8.18 -0.14
C LEU A 42 -22.68 -7.47 -1.44
N ALA A 43 -22.74 -6.14 -1.46
CA ALA A 43 -22.28 -5.31 -2.57
C ALA A 43 -20.79 -5.49 -2.93
N ALA A 44 -19.97 -5.98 -2.01
CA ALA A 44 -18.54 -6.25 -2.23
C ALA A 44 -18.29 -7.67 -2.79
N VAL A 45 -19.28 -8.54 -2.80
CA VAL A 45 -19.13 -9.95 -3.19
C VAL A 45 -19.29 -10.10 -4.69
N ALA A 46 -18.30 -10.69 -5.36
CA ALA A 46 -18.39 -11.10 -6.75
C ALA A 46 -18.88 -12.56 -6.89
N LYS A 47 -18.38 -13.45 -6.03
CA LYS A 47 -18.71 -14.87 -6.12
C LYS A 47 -18.46 -15.59 -4.79
N ILE A 48 -19.28 -16.60 -4.52
CA ILE A 48 -19.05 -17.55 -3.42
C ILE A 48 -19.11 -18.98 -3.96
N ALA A 49 -18.25 -19.86 -3.46
CA ALA A 49 -18.20 -21.25 -3.87
C ALA A 49 -17.79 -22.17 -2.71
N TYR A 50 -18.36 -23.36 -2.68
CA TYR A 50 -17.89 -24.46 -1.88
C TYR A 50 -17.14 -25.45 -2.77
N GLU A 51 -15.95 -25.82 -2.37
CA GLU A 51 -15.07 -26.79 -3.02
C GLU A 51 -14.99 -28.04 -2.15
N PRO A 52 -15.73 -29.11 -2.45
CA PRO A 52 -15.70 -30.32 -1.66
C PRO A 52 -14.33 -31.03 -1.80
N ALA A 53 -13.87 -31.65 -0.72
CA ALA A 53 -12.66 -32.43 -0.66
C ALA A 53 -12.91 -33.74 0.11
N ARG A 54 -12.01 -34.72 -0.05
CA ARG A 54 -12.14 -36.06 0.57
C ARG A 54 -12.30 -36.02 2.11
N LYS A 55 -11.76 -35.00 2.77
CA LYS A 55 -11.81 -34.82 4.25
C LYS A 55 -12.48 -33.48 4.62
N GLY A 56 -13.66 -33.21 4.06
CA GLY A 56 -14.39 -31.95 4.23
C GLY A 56 -14.35 -31.11 2.96
N GLY A 57 -14.09 -29.82 3.09
CA GLY A 57 -14.03 -28.93 1.93
C GLY A 57 -13.57 -27.55 2.31
N ARG A 58 -13.66 -26.66 1.35
CA ARG A 58 -13.31 -25.24 1.54
C ARG A 58 -14.39 -24.36 0.94
N LEU A 59 -14.91 -23.45 1.73
CA LEU A 59 -15.76 -22.38 1.23
C LEU A 59 -14.89 -21.17 0.95
N ARG A 60 -15.05 -20.59 -0.24
CA ARG A 60 -14.30 -19.42 -0.70
C ARG A 60 -15.25 -18.29 -1.11
N LEU A 61 -14.91 -17.10 -0.67
CA LEU A 61 -15.56 -15.86 -1.05
C LEU A 61 -14.60 -15.07 -1.95
N ARG A 62 -15.06 -14.71 -3.14
CA ARG A 62 -14.35 -13.80 -4.02
C ARG A 62 -15.02 -12.44 -3.95
N LEU A 63 -14.26 -11.42 -3.66
CA LEU A 63 -14.72 -10.03 -3.69
C LEU A 63 -14.59 -9.44 -5.09
N ARG A 64 -15.31 -8.37 -5.33
CA ARG A 64 -15.17 -7.53 -6.51
C ARG A 64 -13.81 -6.84 -6.47
N ASP A 65 -13.17 -6.75 -7.62
CA ASP A 65 -11.85 -6.11 -7.71
C ASP A 65 -11.96 -4.64 -7.26
N GLY A 66 -11.06 -4.20 -6.40
CA GLY A 66 -11.08 -2.87 -5.79
C GLY A 66 -11.99 -2.73 -4.55
N ALA A 67 -12.83 -3.71 -4.20
CA ALA A 67 -13.74 -3.60 -3.06
C ALA A 67 -13.03 -3.63 -1.70
N ASP A 68 -11.89 -4.31 -1.61
CA ASP A 68 -11.15 -4.53 -0.37
C ASP A 68 -9.73 -3.95 -0.43
N PRO A 69 -9.35 -3.06 0.51
CA PRO A 69 -8.01 -2.51 0.56
C PRO A 69 -6.93 -3.57 0.80
N LEU A 70 -7.22 -4.66 1.53
CA LEU A 70 -6.25 -5.72 1.78
C LEU A 70 -5.92 -6.50 0.50
N LEU A 71 -6.92 -6.92 -0.25
CA LEU A 71 -6.72 -7.58 -1.54
C LEU A 71 -6.05 -6.66 -2.56
N GLN A 72 -6.39 -5.37 -2.52
CA GLN A 72 -5.80 -4.35 -3.40
C GLN A 72 -4.30 -4.22 -3.18
N VAL A 73 -3.85 -4.01 -1.93
CA VAL A 73 -2.42 -3.81 -1.64
C VAL A 73 -1.59 -5.07 -1.81
N THR A 74 -2.20 -6.24 -1.60
CA THR A 74 -1.49 -7.51 -1.73
C THR A 74 -1.51 -8.07 -3.16
N SER A 75 -2.30 -7.49 -4.06
CA SER A 75 -2.39 -7.89 -5.47
C SER A 75 -2.56 -9.41 -5.67
N GLY A 76 -3.29 -10.06 -4.76
CA GLY A 76 -3.49 -11.52 -4.77
C GLY A 76 -2.30 -12.35 -4.32
N SER A 77 -1.21 -11.75 -3.81
CA SER A 77 0.00 -12.46 -3.34
C SER A 77 -0.11 -13.03 -1.93
N LEU A 78 -1.28 -12.89 -1.27
CA LEU A 78 -1.51 -13.55 0.02
C LEU A 78 -1.51 -15.07 -0.14
N PRO A 79 -0.79 -15.80 0.74
CA PRO A 79 -0.91 -17.25 0.80
C PRO A 79 -2.36 -17.67 1.08
N ASP A 80 -2.76 -18.82 0.56
CA ASP A 80 -4.13 -19.34 0.74
C ASP A 80 -4.55 -19.38 2.21
N ASP A 81 -3.67 -19.84 3.11
CA ASP A 81 -3.93 -19.94 4.54
C ASP A 81 -4.05 -18.58 5.25
N ALA A 82 -3.45 -17.53 4.68
CA ALA A 82 -3.55 -16.15 5.16
C ALA A 82 -4.83 -15.45 4.69
N SER A 83 -5.44 -15.91 3.61
CA SER A 83 -6.66 -15.28 3.07
C SER A 83 -7.81 -15.33 4.10
N PRO A 84 -8.41 -14.17 4.47
CA PRO A 84 -9.54 -14.13 5.37
C PRO A 84 -10.87 -14.54 4.70
N TYR A 85 -10.87 -14.70 3.38
CA TYR A 85 -12.03 -14.97 2.54
C TYR A 85 -12.20 -16.45 2.23
N GLN A 86 -11.75 -17.31 3.15
CA GLN A 86 -11.97 -18.74 3.07
C GLN A 86 -12.18 -19.35 4.44
N VAL A 87 -12.91 -20.46 4.48
CA VAL A 87 -13.11 -21.25 5.69
C VAL A 87 -13.06 -22.74 5.37
N THR A 88 -12.38 -23.50 6.22
CA THR A 88 -12.30 -24.96 6.11
C THR A 88 -13.54 -25.59 6.71
N VAL A 89 -14.24 -26.37 5.91
CA VAL A 89 -15.50 -27.05 6.27
C VAL A 89 -15.22 -28.50 6.66
N ASP A 90 -15.75 -28.94 7.78
CA ASP A 90 -15.62 -30.33 8.23
C ASP A 90 -16.47 -31.29 7.37
N PRO A 91 -16.10 -32.58 7.27
CA PRO A 91 -16.78 -33.56 6.39
C PRO A 91 -18.29 -33.68 6.63
N GLY A 92 -18.73 -33.54 7.87
CA GLY A 92 -20.16 -33.66 8.23
C GLY A 92 -20.98 -32.37 8.06
N ARG A 93 -20.39 -31.31 7.44
CA ARG A 93 -21.05 -30.00 7.28
C ARG A 93 -21.11 -29.53 5.83
N ALA A 94 -20.94 -30.44 4.88
CA ALA A 94 -21.02 -30.12 3.45
C ALA A 94 -22.38 -29.51 3.09
N ASP A 95 -23.47 -30.13 3.53
CA ASP A 95 -24.83 -29.65 3.26
C ASP A 95 -25.08 -28.23 3.82
N VAL A 96 -24.50 -27.93 4.99
CA VAL A 96 -24.58 -26.58 5.59
C VAL A 96 -23.81 -25.56 4.77
N ALA A 97 -22.63 -25.95 4.24
CA ALA A 97 -21.83 -25.11 3.38
C ALA A 97 -22.52 -24.84 2.04
N GLU A 98 -23.12 -25.86 1.43
CA GLU A 98 -23.90 -25.70 0.21
C GLU A 98 -25.12 -24.80 0.44
N TYR A 99 -25.87 -25.01 1.52
CA TYR A 99 -26.96 -24.12 1.90
C TYR A 99 -26.52 -22.67 2.10
N PHE A 100 -25.39 -22.45 2.75
CA PHE A 100 -24.82 -21.11 2.94
C PHE A 100 -24.50 -20.46 1.60
N VAL A 101 -23.83 -21.21 0.69
CA VAL A 101 -23.50 -20.73 -0.67
C VAL A 101 -24.75 -20.36 -1.44
N ASP A 102 -25.76 -21.24 -1.44
CA ASP A 102 -27.00 -21.00 -2.19
C ASP A 102 -27.78 -19.80 -1.65
N THR A 103 -27.80 -19.63 -0.32
CA THR A 103 -28.44 -18.47 0.32
C THR A 103 -27.77 -17.15 -0.12
N VAL A 104 -26.43 -17.10 -0.11
CA VAL A 104 -25.68 -15.91 -0.55
C VAL A 104 -25.87 -15.67 -2.05
N ARG A 105 -25.80 -16.71 -2.90
CA ARG A 105 -26.02 -16.59 -4.35
C ARG A 105 -27.42 -16.08 -4.68
N GLN A 106 -28.43 -16.57 -3.96
CA GLN A 106 -29.81 -16.11 -4.13
C GLN A 106 -29.89 -14.60 -3.80
N ALA A 107 -29.29 -14.15 -2.70
CA ALA A 107 -29.25 -12.75 -2.34
C ALA A 107 -28.52 -11.89 -3.40
N LEU A 108 -27.37 -12.33 -3.91
CA LEU A 108 -26.66 -11.64 -5.00
C LEU A 108 -27.53 -11.46 -6.24
N THR A 109 -28.32 -12.47 -6.59
CA THR A 109 -29.24 -12.43 -7.73
C THR A 109 -30.42 -11.50 -7.48
N LEU A 110 -31.01 -11.53 -6.30
CA LEU A 110 -32.15 -10.69 -5.93
C LEU A 110 -31.79 -9.21 -5.89
N GLU A 111 -30.64 -8.90 -5.29
CA GLU A 111 -30.10 -7.53 -5.19
C GLU A 111 -29.40 -7.06 -6.47
N GLN A 112 -29.32 -7.90 -7.50
CA GLN A 112 -28.68 -7.60 -8.78
C GLN A 112 -27.27 -7.02 -8.61
N ILE A 113 -26.49 -7.56 -7.66
CA ILE A 113 -25.13 -7.10 -7.38
C ILE A 113 -24.25 -7.37 -8.60
N PRO A 114 -23.59 -6.32 -9.20
CA PRO A 114 -22.69 -6.50 -10.31
C PRO A 114 -21.40 -7.21 -9.85
N ASP A 115 -20.83 -8.05 -10.69
CA ASP A 115 -19.58 -8.79 -10.44
C ASP A 115 -18.33 -8.01 -10.89
N GLY A 116 -18.50 -6.87 -11.56
CA GLY A 116 -17.43 -5.99 -12.05
C GLY A 116 -16.66 -5.26 -10.95
N PRO A 117 -15.52 -4.61 -11.30
CA PRO A 117 -14.68 -3.87 -10.35
C PRO A 117 -15.45 -2.71 -9.69
N THR A 118 -14.89 -2.22 -8.58
CA THR A 118 -15.39 -1.05 -7.86
C THR A 118 -14.44 0.13 -8.02
N ASP A 119 -14.97 1.34 -7.91
CA ASP A 119 -14.22 2.60 -7.94
C ASP A 119 -13.92 3.15 -6.54
N ARG A 120 -14.28 2.39 -5.51
CA ARG A 120 -14.08 2.71 -4.09
C ARG A 120 -13.99 1.45 -3.27
N TYR A 121 -13.36 1.54 -2.11
CA TYR A 121 -13.38 0.46 -1.13
C TYR A 121 -14.77 0.32 -0.50
N LEU A 122 -15.25 -0.90 -0.42
CA LEU A 122 -16.53 -1.25 0.22
C LEU A 122 -16.32 -1.85 1.61
N LEU A 123 -15.09 -2.26 1.94
CA LEU A 123 -14.69 -2.69 3.27
C LEU A 123 -13.94 -1.55 3.98
N PRO A 124 -14.11 -1.41 5.30
CA PRO A 124 -13.52 -0.29 6.07
C PRO A 124 -11.99 -0.41 6.25
N GLY A 125 -11.42 -1.55 5.89
CA GLY A 125 -10.01 -1.86 6.19
C GLY A 125 -9.75 -2.16 7.67
N PRO A 126 -8.50 -2.52 8.02
CA PRO A 126 -8.12 -2.84 9.38
C PRO A 126 -8.25 -1.64 10.34
N PRO A 127 -8.61 -1.87 11.62
CA PRO A 127 -8.67 -0.83 12.62
C PRO A 127 -7.29 -0.24 12.92
N VAL A 128 -7.23 1.01 13.34
CA VAL A 128 -6.02 1.72 13.77
C VAL A 128 -6.12 2.10 15.25
N PRO A 129 -5.00 2.29 15.99
CA PRO A 129 -3.62 2.30 15.48
C PRO A 129 -3.07 0.90 15.19
N LEU A 130 -2.13 0.83 14.24
CA LEU A 130 -1.44 -0.41 13.87
C LEU A 130 0.08 -0.21 13.93
N THR A 131 0.77 -1.26 14.39
CA THR A 131 2.23 -1.35 14.37
C THR A 131 2.63 -2.63 13.65
N ALA A 132 3.57 -2.53 12.73
CA ALA A 132 4.08 -3.65 11.97
C ALA A 132 5.61 -3.61 11.93
N ALA A 133 6.23 -4.77 12.12
CA ALA A 133 7.68 -4.91 12.11
C ALA A 133 8.14 -5.47 10.77
N GLY A 134 9.13 -4.82 10.17
CA GLY A 134 9.98 -5.37 9.13
C GLY A 134 11.29 -5.87 9.71
N VAL A 135 12.19 -6.33 8.84
CA VAL A 135 13.54 -6.79 9.23
C VAL A 135 14.37 -5.62 9.77
N ASP A 136 14.32 -4.51 9.07
CA ASP A 136 15.19 -3.34 9.25
C ASP A 136 14.53 -2.18 10.01
N GLY A 137 13.26 -2.29 10.37
CA GLY A 137 12.55 -1.23 11.06
C GLY A 137 11.15 -1.63 11.55
N ILE A 138 10.44 -0.63 12.07
CA ILE A 138 9.06 -0.73 12.54
C ILE A 138 8.28 0.41 11.89
N ALA A 139 7.10 0.09 11.37
CA ALA A 139 6.12 1.07 10.92
C ALA A 139 4.96 1.15 11.93
N THR A 140 4.57 2.35 12.29
CA THR A 140 3.36 2.62 13.08
C THR A 140 2.45 3.55 12.30
N PHE A 141 1.16 3.25 12.30
CA PHE A 141 0.13 4.08 11.67
C PHE A 141 -0.98 4.35 12.68
N ASP A 142 -1.22 5.62 12.97
CA ASP A 142 -2.23 6.08 13.94
C ASP A 142 -3.60 6.39 13.29
N GLY A 143 -3.68 6.40 11.96
CA GLY A 143 -4.85 6.78 11.17
C GLY A 143 -4.67 8.06 10.37
N GLU A 144 -3.67 8.88 10.70
CA GLU A 144 -3.34 10.13 10.01
C GLU A 144 -1.88 10.18 9.56
N ARG A 145 -0.98 9.55 10.33
CA ARG A 145 0.47 9.57 10.11
C ARG A 145 1.05 8.18 10.14
N VAL A 146 1.99 7.95 9.25
CA VAL A 146 2.87 6.79 9.28
C VAL A 146 4.21 7.23 9.84
N HIS A 147 4.69 6.53 10.86
CA HIS A 147 6.02 6.70 11.44
C HIS A 147 6.86 5.47 11.15
N LEU A 148 8.08 5.64 10.60
CA LEU A 148 9.09 4.61 10.40
C LEU A 148 10.24 4.82 11.37
N GLU A 149 10.56 3.80 12.13
CA GLU A 149 11.71 3.77 13.03
C GLU A 149 12.65 2.64 12.61
N TRP A 150 13.96 2.95 12.51
CA TRP A 150 14.96 2.00 12.04
C TRP A 150 15.56 1.20 13.18
N ARG A 151 15.75 -0.07 12.94
CA ARG A 151 16.51 -0.96 13.85
C ARG A 151 18.01 -0.80 13.63
N TRP A 152 18.80 -1.32 14.56
CA TRP A 152 20.26 -1.29 14.50
C TRP A 152 20.85 -1.98 13.27
N ASN A 153 20.15 -2.96 12.69
CA ASN A 153 20.55 -3.74 11.52
C ASN A 153 20.10 -3.14 10.18
N THR A 154 19.55 -1.94 10.18
CA THR A 154 19.16 -1.24 8.94
C THR A 154 20.39 -0.85 8.11
N SER A 155 20.22 -0.68 6.79
CA SER A 155 21.29 -0.21 5.91
C SER A 155 21.79 1.19 6.30
N GLU A 156 23.06 1.48 5.97
CA GLU A 156 23.64 2.80 6.28
C GLU A 156 22.89 3.93 5.57
N THR A 157 22.39 3.67 4.37
CA THR A 157 21.58 4.64 3.61
C THR A 157 20.35 5.06 4.39
N LYS A 158 19.55 4.12 4.88
CA LYS A 158 18.35 4.42 5.68
C LYS A 158 18.71 5.08 7.02
N ARG A 159 19.80 4.63 7.66
CA ARG A 159 20.29 5.20 8.92
C ARG A 159 20.66 6.67 8.79
N ARG A 160 21.26 7.08 7.66
CA ARG A 160 21.59 8.49 7.39
C ARG A 160 20.36 9.38 7.28
N TRP A 161 19.24 8.84 6.80
CA TRP A 161 17.98 9.58 6.73
C TRP A 161 17.29 9.72 8.09
N GLY A 162 17.61 8.86 9.07
CA GLY A 162 16.92 8.81 10.36
C GLY A 162 15.47 8.32 10.27
N PRO A 163 14.71 8.41 11.37
CA PRO A 163 13.28 8.09 11.39
C PRO A 163 12.50 8.92 10.37
N ARG A 164 11.40 8.38 9.87
CA ARG A 164 10.58 9.03 8.83
C ARG A 164 9.16 9.20 9.31
N ASP A 165 8.56 10.34 9.01
CA ASP A 165 7.16 10.64 9.26
C ASP A 165 6.48 11.05 7.96
N PHE A 166 5.32 10.45 7.68
CA PHE A 166 4.50 10.74 6.52
C PHE A 166 3.08 11.08 6.95
N THR A 167 2.54 12.18 6.46
CA THR A 167 1.10 12.45 6.51
C THR A 167 0.40 11.78 5.33
N LEU A 168 -0.86 11.39 5.48
CA LEU A 168 -1.64 10.82 4.37
C LEU A 168 -1.68 11.74 3.15
N THR A 169 -1.71 13.07 3.35
CA THR A 169 -1.70 14.06 2.26
C THR A 169 -0.40 14.09 1.46
N GLY A 170 0.70 13.61 2.04
CA GLY A 170 2.00 13.49 1.38
C GLY A 170 2.19 12.15 0.65
N LEU A 171 1.29 11.19 0.88
CA LEU A 171 1.37 9.86 0.29
C LEU A 171 0.56 9.79 -1.00
N GLU A 172 1.19 9.32 -2.07
CA GLU A 172 0.54 8.97 -3.33
C GLU A 172 -0.07 7.57 -3.27
N ALA A 173 0.70 6.60 -2.74
CA ALA A 173 0.30 5.20 -2.65
C ALA A 173 1.07 4.47 -1.54
N VAL A 174 0.59 3.30 -1.19
CA VAL A 174 1.30 2.30 -0.40
C VAL A 174 1.38 1.00 -1.20
N GLU A 175 2.56 0.39 -1.20
CA GLU A 175 2.85 -0.86 -1.91
C GLU A 175 3.30 -1.91 -0.90
N TRP A 176 2.84 -3.12 -1.10
CA TRP A 176 3.25 -4.25 -0.29
C TRP A 176 3.55 -5.45 -1.18
N GLN A 177 4.66 -6.10 -0.93
CA GLN A 177 5.07 -7.33 -1.60
C GLN A 177 5.53 -8.34 -0.57
N ALA A 178 4.97 -9.55 -0.66
CA ALA A 178 5.43 -10.65 0.17
C ALA A 178 6.85 -11.06 -0.22
N PRO A 179 7.68 -11.48 0.75
CA PRO A 179 8.94 -12.15 0.43
C PRO A 179 8.65 -13.46 -0.32
N SER A 180 9.45 -13.76 -1.34
CA SER A 180 9.30 -14.95 -2.18
C SER A 180 10.65 -15.64 -2.38
N GLY A 181 10.77 -16.84 -1.87
CA GLY A 181 12.03 -17.59 -1.95
C GLY A 181 13.18 -16.82 -1.28
N LEU A 182 14.16 -16.42 -2.08
CA LEU A 182 15.32 -15.63 -1.63
C LEU A 182 15.15 -14.11 -1.89
N GLU A 183 14.03 -13.70 -2.44
CA GLU A 183 13.74 -12.29 -2.67
C GLU A 183 13.06 -11.66 -1.46
N SER A 184 13.62 -10.53 -1.01
CA SER A 184 13.00 -9.72 0.03
C SER A 184 11.68 -9.14 -0.47
N GLY A 185 10.65 -9.23 0.38
CA GLY A 185 9.46 -8.42 0.21
C GLY A 185 9.68 -7.02 0.74
N TYR A 186 8.66 -6.20 0.63
CA TYR A 186 8.71 -4.84 1.17
C TYR A 186 7.32 -4.29 1.51
N LEU A 187 7.31 -3.30 2.41
CA LEU A 187 6.22 -2.35 2.62
C LEU A 187 6.77 -0.97 2.30
N ARG A 188 6.29 -0.32 1.24
CA ARG A 188 6.77 0.96 0.72
C ARG A 188 5.68 2.02 0.74
N PHE A 189 6.08 3.23 1.14
CA PHE A 189 5.23 4.41 1.12
C PHE A 189 5.69 5.34 0.00
N ARG A 190 4.88 5.44 -1.07
CA ARG A 190 5.16 6.32 -2.21
C ARG A 190 4.74 7.74 -1.89
N LEU A 191 5.67 8.67 -2.06
CA LEU A 191 5.42 10.09 -1.87
C LEU A 191 5.09 10.76 -3.22
N TYR A 192 4.23 11.76 -3.18
CA TYR A 192 4.02 12.60 -4.37
C TYR A 192 5.33 13.21 -4.87
N GLY A 193 5.57 13.16 -6.19
CA GLY A 193 6.73 13.75 -6.84
C GLY A 193 8.05 12.99 -6.66
N ALA A 194 8.06 11.82 -6.07
CA ALA A 194 9.25 10.96 -6.01
C ALA A 194 9.54 10.36 -7.38
N ALA A 195 10.63 10.80 -8.03
CA ALA A 195 10.96 10.40 -9.40
C ALA A 195 11.61 9.01 -9.50
N GLU A 196 12.34 8.56 -8.48
CA GLU A 196 13.01 7.26 -8.45
C GLU A 196 12.58 6.44 -7.24
N GLN A 197 12.45 5.15 -7.45
CA GLN A 197 12.20 4.18 -6.38
C GLN A 197 13.46 3.31 -6.23
N PRO A 198 14.30 3.58 -5.23
CA PRO A 198 15.46 2.76 -4.94
C PRO A 198 15.04 1.33 -4.58
N ALA A 199 15.98 0.39 -4.64
CA ALA A 199 15.74 -0.95 -4.11
C ALA A 199 15.29 -0.89 -2.64
N PRO A 200 14.38 -1.78 -2.19
CA PRO A 200 13.76 -1.69 -0.86
C PRO A 200 14.75 -1.60 0.30
N GLU A 201 15.91 -2.21 0.16
CA GLU A 201 16.99 -2.20 1.16
C GLU A 201 17.61 -0.80 1.34
N ARG A 202 17.54 0.05 0.30
CA ARG A 202 18.11 1.40 0.28
C ARG A 202 17.09 2.52 0.34
N ASP A 203 15.81 2.16 0.16
CA ASP A 203 14.72 3.12 0.12
C ASP A 203 14.32 3.55 1.55
N PRO A 204 14.55 4.83 1.94
CA PRO A 204 14.19 5.32 3.26
C PRO A 204 12.67 5.41 3.49
N ASN A 205 11.86 5.15 2.49
CA ASN A 205 10.40 5.12 2.59
C ASN A 205 9.85 3.68 2.56
N SER A 206 10.69 2.68 2.77
CA SER A 206 10.35 1.27 2.66
C SER A 206 10.87 0.48 3.85
N LEU A 207 10.06 -0.46 4.37
CA LEU A 207 10.51 -1.54 5.24
C LEU A 207 10.84 -2.77 4.41
N GLU A 208 11.96 -3.40 4.71
CA GLU A 208 12.33 -4.69 4.14
C GLU A 208 11.60 -5.82 4.89
N LEU A 209 11.02 -6.74 4.12
CA LEU A 209 10.35 -7.93 4.63
C LEU A 209 11.17 -9.16 4.21
N TRP A 210 11.56 -9.96 5.18
CA TRP A 210 12.31 -11.18 4.95
C TRP A 210 11.82 -12.30 5.86
N GLY A 211 11.96 -13.54 5.42
CA GLY A 211 11.68 -14.70 6.26
C GLY A 211 10.28 -15.27 6.08
N PHE A 212 10.10 -16.42 6.71
CA PHE A 212 8.90 -17.23 6.54
C PHE A 212 7.70 -16.69 7.31
N LYS A 213 6.76 -16.06 6.60
CA LYS A 213 5.32 -15.99 6.89
C LYS A 213 4.79 -15.30 8.16
N LYS A 214 5.53 -15.14 9.26
CA LYS A 214 4.91 -14.68 10.52
C LYS A 214 4.72 -13.16 10.61
N GLU A 215 5.65 -12.38 10.09
CA GLU A 215 5.63 -10.90 10.19
C GLU A 215 4.95 -10.23 8.99
N SER A 216 4.86 -10.92 7.84
CA SER A 216 4.25 -10.39 6.63
C SER A 216 2.78 -10.01 6.80
N GLY A 217 2.04 -10.69 7.68
CA GLY A 217 0.62 -10.44 7.88
C GLY A 217 0.31 -9.07 8.47
N THR A 218 1.07 -8.64 9.48
CA THR A 218 0.84 -7.32 10.12
C THR A 218 1.22 -6.17 9.21
N THR A 219 2.26 -6.32 8.38
CA THR A 219 2.65 -5.31 7.40
C THR A 219 1.63 -5.16 6.27
N ALA A 220 1.01 -6.27 5.82
CA ALA A 220 -0.10 -6.22 4.86
C ALA A 220 -1.33 -5.50 5.45
N LEU A 221 -1.66 -5.76 6.72
CA LEU A 221 -2.75 -5.06 7.40
C LEU A 221 -2.46 -3.56 7.55
N LEU A 222 -1.24 -3.18 7.89
CA LEU A 222 -0.85 -1.77 7.95
C LEU A 222 -0.95 -1.10 6.57
N ALA A 223 -0.47 -1.78 5.51
CA ALA A 223 -0.64 -1.29 4.15
C ALA A 223 -2.12 -1.08 3.78
N ALA A 224 -2.99 -2.05 4.11
CA ALA A 224 -4.43 -1.94 3.86
C ALA A 224 -5.08 -0.80 4.66
N ALA A 225 -4.67 -0.58 5.92
CA ALA A 225 -5.15 0.51 6.75
C ALA A 225 -4.76 1.89 6.21
N VAL A 226 -3.58 2.02 5.61
CA VAL A 226 -3.16 3.24 4.90
C VAL A 226 -3.92 3.39 3.59
N ALA A 227 -3.98 2.32 2.77
CA ALA A 227 -4.59 2.35 1.43
C ALA A 227 -6.06 2.79 1.48
N VAL A 228 -6.86 2.31 2.44
CA VAL A 228 -8.28 2.67 2.55
C VAL A 228 -8.52 4.17 2.78
N ARG A 229 -7.50 4.89 3.23
CA ARG A 229 -7.53 6.34 3.50
C ARG A 229 -6.92 7.18 2.37
N LEU A 230 -6.30 6.54 1.39
CA LEU A 230 -5.80 7.18 0.17
C LEU A 230 -6.89 7.16 -0.91
N PRO A 231 -6.77 7.99 -1.96
CA PRO A 231 -7.64 7.89 -3.12
C PRO A 231 -7.63 6.48 -3.71
N HIS A 232 -8.80 5.96 -4.06
CA HIS A 232 -8.90 4.63 -4.66
C HIS A 232 -8.18 4.60 -6.01
N PRO A 233 -7.39 3.55 -6.34
CA PRO A 233 -6.60 3.51 -7.58
C PRO A 233 -7.45 3.62 -8.87
N SER A 234 -8.69 3.14 -8.83
CA SER A 234 -9.63 3.24 -9.95
C SER A 234 -10.52 4.50 -9.90
N ALA A 235 -10.41 5.31 -8.84
CA ALA A 235 -11.01 6.63 -8.86
C ALA A 235 -10.24 7.47 -9.89
N GLY A 236 -10.92 7.97 -10.91
CA GLY A 236 -10.31 8.91 -11.87
C GLY A 236 -9.63 10.07 -11.14
N PRO A 237 -8.76 10.84 -11.83
CA PRO A 237 -8.08 11.97 -11.22
C PRO A 237 -9.12 12.81 -10.48
N PRO A 238 -8.79 13.33 -9.27
CA PRO A 238 -9.74 14.11 -8.51
C PRO A 238 -10.22 15.25 -9.39
N GLN A 239 -11.44 15.11 -9.90
CA GLN A 239 -12.13 16.26 -10.48
C GLN A 239 -12.11 17.27 -9.34
N ALA A 240 -11.40 18.39 -9.56
CA ALA A 240 -11.47 19.52 -8.67
C ALA A 240 -12.97 19.73 -8.41
N ARG A 241 -13.42 19.40 -7.20
CA ARG A 241 -14.75 19.78 -6.77
C ARG A 241 -14.71 21.28 -6.78
N THR A 242 -15.10 21.85 -7.91
CA THR A 242 -15.56 23.22 -7.96
C THR A 242 -16.68 23.22 -6.95
N ALA A 243 -16.38 23.73 -5.75
CA ALA A 243 -17.39 24.03 -4.77
C ALA A 243 -18.43 24.81 -5.56
N GLY A 244 -19.61 24.22 -5.72
CA GLY A 244 -20.70 24.84 -6.44
C GLY A 244 -20.99 26.18 -5.78
N LEU A 245 -20.38 27.22 -6.31
CA LEU A 245 -20.96 28.54 -6.22
C LEU A 245 -22.32 28.39 -6.90
N PRO A 246 -23.42 28.81 -6.26
CA PRO A 246 -24.70 28.81 -6.93
C PRO A 246 -24.51 29.55 -8.26
N GLN A 247 -24.80 28.85 -9.36
CA GLN A 247 -24.92 29.48 -10.66
C GLN A 247 -26.13 30.41 -10.57
N THR A 248 -25.89 31.65 -10.13
CA THR A 248 -26.78 32.75 -10.42
C THR A 248 -26.67 32.94 -11.92
N ASP A 249 -27.78 32.70 -12.61
CA ASP A 249 -27.94 32.87 -14.03
C ASP A 249 -27.38 34.23 -14.47
N THR A 250 -26.27 34.19 -15.19
CA THR A 250 -25.60 35.37 -15.77
C THR A 250 -26.53 36.13 -16.72
N ALA A 251 -27.62 35.49 -17.17
CA ALA A 251 -28.65 36.12 -17.98
C ALA A 251 -29.50 37.13 -17.25
N GLU A 252 -29.74 36.94 -15.94
CA GLU A 252 -30.55 37.86 -15.14
C GLU A 252 -29.77 39.10 -14.73
N ILE A 253 -28.45 39.00 -14.52
CA ILE A 253 -27.60 40.17 -14.19
C ILE A 253 -27.38 41.07 -15.40
N LEU A 254 -27.32 40.55 -16.62
CA LEU A 254 -27.23 41.35 -17.86
C LEU A 254 -28.54 42.10 -18.17
N ALA A 255 -29.69 41.57 -17.80
CA ALA A 255 -30.98 42.23 -18.00
C ALA A 255 -31.22 43.40 -17.00
N ALA A 256 -30.68 43.29 -15.78
CA ALA A 256 -30.79 44.34 -14.80
C ALA A 256 -29.81 45.52 -15.02
N ALA A 257 -28.68 45.28 -15.69
CA ALA A 257 -27.68 46.34 -15.98
C ALA A 257 -28.04 47.24 -17.20
N ALA A 258 -28.99 46.80 -18.02
CA ALA A 258 -29.41 47.56 -19.21
C ALA A 258 -30.48 48.66 -18.93
N ALA A 259 -31.01 48.72 -17.72
CA ALA A 259 -32.13 49.62 -17.39
C ALA A 259 -31.74 50.94 -16.66
N THR A 260 -30.45 51.21 -16.41
CA THR A 260 -30.05 52.40 -15.67
C THR A 260 -28.77 53.00 -16.25
N ALA A 261 -28.88 53.69 -17.38
CA ALA A 261 -27.83 54.57 -17.91
C ALA A 261 -28.39 55.97 -18.18
N PRO A 262 -27.89 57.05 -17.54
CA PRO A 262 -28.13 58.41 -17.95
C PRO A 262 -27.12 58.85 -19.01
N PRO A 263 -27.44 59.89 -19.84
CA PRO A 263 -26.82 60.15 -21.14
C PRO A 263 -25.47 60.87 -21.09
N ALA A 264 -24.76 60.73 -22.21
CA ALA A 264 -23.42 61.17 -22.53
C ALA A 264 -23.17 62.67 -22.42
N ALA A 265 -21.95 63.04 -22.05
CA ALA A 265 -21.36 64.36 -22.37
C ALA A 265 -19.86 64.20 -22.73
N LEU A 266 -19.56 64.54 -23.97
CA LEU A 266 -18.40 65.15 -24.63
C LEU A 266 -16.95 64.97 -24.08
N ALA A 267 -16.08 64.49 -25.00
CA ALA A 267 -14.62 64.65 -25.02
C ALA A 267 -14.20 66.05 -25.54
N PRO A 268 -12.86 66.32 -25.79
CA PRO A 268 -11.54 65.93 -25.28
C PRO A 268 -10.70 67.14 -24.83
N PRO A 269 -9.36 67.29 -24.78
CA PRO A 269 -8.32 66.73 -25.60
C PRO A 269 -6.93 66.41 -24.92
N THR A 270 -6.11 65.68 -25.68
CA THR A 270 -4.64 65.69 -25.86
C THR A 270 -3.69 66.23 -24.75
N GLY A 271 -2.68 65.40 -24.42
CA GLY A 271 -1.49 65.80 -23.68
C GLY A 271 -0.33 64.78 -23.79
N SER A 272 0.66 65.19 -24.47
CA SER A 272 1.97 64.63 -24.86
C SER A 272 2.72 63.79 -23.79
N ALA A 273 3.52 62.84 -24.32
CA ALA A 273 4.60 62.14 -23.65
C ALA A 273 5.79 63.08 -23.29
N PRO A 274 6.61 62.71 -22.32
CA PRO A 274 8.05 62.84 -22.52
C PRO A 274 8.84 61.55 -22.27
N THR A 275 9.71 61.31 -23.20
CA THR A 275 10.93 60.50 -23.20
C THR A 275 11.83 60.81 -22.00
N GLY A 276 12.31 59.77 -21.32
CA GLY A 276 13.30 59.88 -20.28
C GLY A 276 14.35 58.77 -20.42
N SER A 277 15.57 59.17 -20.69
CA SER A 277 16.79 58.45 -21.04
C SER A 277 17.26 57.47 -19.96
N ALA A 278 17.87 56.39 -20.41
CA ALA A 278 18.75 55.51 -19.61
C ALA A 278 20.06 56.16 -19.19
N PRO A 279 20.66 55.76 -18.07
CA PRO A 279 22.11 55.88 -17.90
C PRO A 279 22.80 54.55 -17.92
N THR A 280 23.78 54.43 -18.77
CA THR A 280 24.89 53.49 -18.81
C THR A 280 25.76 53.61 -17.56
N GLY A 281 26.06 52.49 -16.94
CA GLY A 281 27.00 52.38 -15.81
C GLY A 281 27.92 51.16 -15.95
N ASN A 282 29.21 51.48 -16.07
CA ASN A 282 30.40 50.68 -16.27
C ASN A 282 30.54 49.36 -15.51
N ALA A 283 31.08 48.38 -16.25
CA ALA A 283 31.75 47.22 -15.72
C ALA A 283 33.19 47.53 -15.25
N PRO A 284 33.69 46.91 -14.21
CA PRO A 284 35.13 46.72 -14.04
C PRO A 284 35.55 45.30 -14.33
N THR A 285 36.51 45.22 -15.22
CA THR A 285 37.41 44.11 -15.50
C THR A 285 38.20 43.69 -14.26
N GLY A 286 38.17 42.42 -13.90
CA GLY A 286 39.01 41.82 -12.87
C GLY A 286 39.51 40.44 -13.29
N ASN A 287 40.80 40.33 -13.40
CA ASN A 287 41.66 39.21 -13.80
C ASN A 287 41.24 37.81 -13.37
N ALA A 288 41.37 36.90 -14.33
CA ALA A 288 41.49 35.47 -14.11
C ALA A 288 42.91 35.09 -13.65
N PRO A 289 43.06 34.14 -12.73
CA PRO A 289 44.26 33.32 -12.70
C PRO A 289 43.92 31.90 -13.24
N THR A 290 44.72 31.52 -14.21
CA THR A 290 44.90 30.17 -14.71
C THR A 290 45.27 29.21 -13.58
N GLY A 291 44.36 28.30 -13.25
CA GLY A 291 44.59 27.17 -12.35
C GLY A 291 44.27 25.86 -13.08
N LYS A 292 45.33 25.12 -13.32
CA LYS A 292 45.45 23.82 -13.95
C LYS A 292 44.47 22.83 -13.31
N ALA A 293 43.56 22.21 -14.10
CA ALA A 293 42.70 21.10 -13.71
C ALA A 293 43.54 19.84 -13.41
N PRO A 294 43.33 19.16 -12.30
CA PRO A 294 43.68 17.74 -12.21
C PRO A 294 42.50 16.90 -12.64
N ALA A 295 42.80 15.88 -13.43
CA ALA A 295 41.89 14.86 -13.92
C ALA A 295 41.02 14.27 -12.79
N ALA A 296 39.73 14.32 -12.96
CA ALA A 296 38.79 13.61 -12.12
C ALA A 296 38.90 12.12 -12.39
N THR A 297 39.47 11.41 -11.44
CA THR A 297 39.38 9.96 -11.33
C THR A 297 38.01 9.62 -10.73
N ALA A 298 37.07 9.19 -11.53
CA ALA A 298 35.97 8.39 -11.03
C ALA A 298 36.50 7.00 -10.71
N PRO A 299 36.44 6.52 -9.47
CA PRO A 299 35.50 5.48 -9.08
C PRO A 299 35.19 5.51 -7.57
N ALA A 300 34.07 6.06 -7.18
CA ALA A 300 33.59 5.93 -5.81
C ALA A 300 32.18 5.30 -5.69
N ALA A 301 31.45 5.19 -6.79
CA ALA A 301 30.09 4.66 -6.76
C ALA A 301 30.01 3.13 -6.72
N THR A 302 31.00 2.43 -7.25
CA THR A 302 31.03 0.95 -7.29
C THR A 302 31.45 0.32 -5.97
N ALA A 303 32.29 0.96 -5.17
CA ALA A 303 32.73 0.44 -3.87
C ALA A 303 31.60 0.48 -2.83
N SER A 304 30.79 1.54 -2.80
CA SER A 304 29.68 1.67 -1.85
C SER A 304 28.56 0.64 -2.12
N ALA A 305 28.29 0.31 -3.39
CA ALA A 305 27.28 -0.70 -3.73
C ALA A 305 27.71 -2.12 -3.33
N ALA A 306 28.98 -2.46 -3.48
CA ALA A 306 29.52 -3.76 -3.09
C ALA A 306 29.54 -3.95 -1.56
N ASP A 307 29.83 -2.89 -0.81
CA ASP A 307 29.82 -2.93 0.66
C ASP A 307 28.39 -3.08 1.19
N ASP A 308 27.40 -2.39 0.61
CA ASP A 308 25.98 -2.51 0.97
C ASP A 308 25.44 -3.92 0.67
N ASP A 309 25.84 -4.54 -0.44
CA ASP A 309 25.47 -5.90 -0.79
C ASP A 309 26.11 -6.94 0.16
N HIS A 310 27.34 -6.69 0.59
CA HIS A 310 28.02 -7.53 1.57
C HIS A 310 27.36 -7.45 2.96
N ASP A 311 26.98 -6.26 3.40
CA ASP A 311 26.26 -6.04 4.65
C ASP A 311 24.88 -6.68 4.61
N ALA A 312 24.18 -6.62 3.49
CA ALA A 312 22.91 -7.30 3.29
C ALA A 312 23.05 -8.83 3.40
N LEU A 313 24.13 -9.41 2.84
CA LEU A 313 24.46 -10.82 2.98
C LEU A 313 24.68 -11.22 4.45
N LEU A 314 25.52 -10.48 5.16
CA LEU A 314 25.83 -10.77 6.57
C LEU A 314 24.59 -10.68 7.46
N ARG A 315 23.72 -9.72 7.18
CA ARG A 315 22.42 -9.58 7.85
C ARG A 315 21.54 -10.80 7.67
N ARG A 316 21.35 -11.25 6.41
CA ARG A 316 20.55 -12.44 6.07
C ARG A 316 21.10 -13.73 6.70
N LEU A 317 22.41 -13.91 6.71
CA LEU A 317 23.06 -15.08 7.33
C LEU A 317 22.88 -15.08 8.86
N ARG A 318 22.91 -13.90 9.49
CA ARG A 318 22.70 -13.77 10.95
C ARG A 318 21.27 -14.09 11.33
N GLU A 319 20.29 -13.54 10.60
CA GLU A 319 18.87 -13.81 10.79
C GLU A 319 18.53 -15.31 10.60
N LEU A 320 19.11 -15.91 9.57
CA LEU A 320 18.99 -17.37 9.36
C LEU A 320 19.51 -18.16 10.55
N GLY A 321 20.61 -17.71 11.16
CA GLY A 321 21.17 -18.32 12.37
C GLY A 321 20.26 -18.16 13.60
N GLU A 322 19.55 -17.05 13.73
CA GLU A 322 18.56 -16.81 14.79
C GLU A 322 17.33 -17.70 14.63
N LEU A 323 16.78 -17.78 13.41
CA LEU A 323 15.64 -18.65 13.09
C LEU A 323 15.94 -20.13 13.40
N ARG A 324 17.18 -20.59 13.14
CA ARG A 324 17.62 -21.93 13.55
C ARG A 324 17.70 -22.07 15.08
N ARG A 325 18.26 -21.10 15.77
CA ARG A 325 18.37 -21.11 17.24
C ARG A 325 17.01 -21.14 17.92
N ASP A 326 16.04 -20.44 17.34
CA ASP A 326 14.66 -20.38 17.82
C ASP A 326 13.84 -21.65 17.46
N GLY A 327 14.47 -22.62 16.78
CA GLY A 327 13.84 -23.88 16.39
C GLY A 327 12.76 -23.71 15.29
N ILE A 328 12.77 -22.60 14.57
CA ILE A 328 11.83 -22.28 13.49
C ILE A 328 12.26 -22.98 12.20
N LEU A 329 13.59 -23.15 11.98
CA LEU A 329 14.19 -23.84 10.86
C LEU A 329 14.79 -25.16 11.30
N THR A 330 14.57 -26.20 10.51
CA THR A 330 15.30 -27.47 10.63
C THR A 330 16.74 -27.30 10.16
N GLU A 331 17.62 -28.25 10.53
CA GLU A 331 19.02 -28.25 10.09
C GLU A 331 19.15 -28.32 8.56
N GLU A 332 18.28 -29.06 7.90
CA GLU A 332 18.28 -29.23 6.45
C GLU A 332 17.85 -27.93 5.75
N GLU A 333 16.79 -27.28 6.24
CA GLU A 333 16.33 -25.98 5.71
C GLU A 333 17.36 -24.88 5.94
N PHE A 334 17.99 -24.83 7.13
CA PHE A 334 19.09 -23.92 7.41
C PHE A 334 20.26 -24.09 6.44
N THR A 335 20.71 -25.33 6.24
CA THR A 335 21.86 -25.62 5.37
C THR A 335 21.56 -25.30 3.92
N SER A 336 20.37 -25.67 3.44
CA SER A 336 19.92 -25.39 2.07
C SER A 336 19.81 -23.88 1.82
N THR A 337 19.15 -23.15 2.72
CA THR A 337 18.96 -21.71 2.58
C THR A 337 20.29 -20.94 2.68
N LYS A 338 21.19 -21.36 3.60
CA LYS A 338 22.53 -20.79 3.72
C LYS A 338 23.35 -20.98 2.44
N ALA A 339 23.30 -22.17 1.84
CA ALA A 339 24.00 -22.44 0.60
C ALA A 339 23.46 -21.57 -0.57
N ALA A 340 22.14 -21.40 -0.64
CA ALA A 340 21.50 -20.58 -1.65
C ALA A 340 21.85 -19.08 -1.50
N ILE A 341 21.89 -18.57 -0.26
CA ILE A 341 22.32 -17.19 0.01
C ILE A 341 23.78 -16.97 -0.42
N LEU A 342 24.68 -17.88 -0.07
CA LEU A 342 26.10 -17.78 -0.42
C LEU A 342 26.33 -17.90 -1.94
N ALA A 343 25.59 -18.77 -2.64
CA ALA A 343 25.71 -18.93 -4.09
C ALA A 343 25.31 -17.65 -4.87
N ARG A 344 24.38 -16.87 -4.36
CA ARG A 344 23.95 -15.61 -5.00
C ARG A 344 25.03 -14.53 -4.97
N PHE A 345 25.87 -14.51 -3.93
CA PHE A 345 26.91 -13.49 -3.73
C PHE A 345 28.29 -13.95 -4.21
N HIS A 346 28.46 -15.23 -4.50
CA HIS A 346 29.64 -15.80 -5.13
C HIS A 346 29.20 -16.56 -6.39
N PRO A 347 28.77 -15.87 -7.47
CA PRO A 347 28.56 -16.57 -8.73
C PRO A 347 29.90 -17.23 -9.10
N ALA A 348 29.87 -18.54 -9.26
CA ALA A 348 31.03 -19.33 -9.65
C ALA A 348 31.62 -18.70 -10.93
N GLY A 349 32.90 -18.25 -10.84
CA GLY A 349 33.64 -17.67 -11.93
C GLY A 349 33.94 -18.69 -13.02
#